data_52b02d6dcc035b0328347620433230bf
#
_entry.id   52b02d6dcc035b0328347620433230bf
#
_cell.length_a   1.000
_cell.length_b   1.000
_cell.length_c   1.000
_cell.angle_alpha   90.00
_cell.angle_beta   90.00
_cell.angle_gamma   90.00
#
_symmetry.space_group_name_H-M   'P 1'
#
loop_
_entity.id
_entity.type
_entity.pdbx_description
1 polymer ?
#
loop_
_entity_poly.entity_id
_entity_poly.type
_entity_poly.pdbx_seq_one_letter_code
_entity_poly.pdbx_strand_id
1 'polypeptide(L)'
;MRYIDNKFFIEGKNIESLTKKFNTPLYCYSYKNLRENVENFKKSFKEIRPLICFSVKSNSNISLLKEIKKLGLGADVVSKGELYASLKAGINKNKIVFSGVGKTKNEIEYAIKQKILLINS
;
A
#
# COMPACT_ATOMS: atom_id res chain seq x y z
N MET A 1 -1.04 -18.58 -3.32
CA MET A 1 -2.32 -19.12 -2.82
C MET A 1 -2.60 -20.42 -3.58
N ARG A 2 -2.94 -21.52 -2.89
CA ARG A 2 -3.20 -22.81 -3.52
C ARG A 2 -4.05 -23.73 -2.65
N TYR A 3 -4.75 -24.68 -3.30
CA TYR A 3 -5.38 -25.81 -2.62
C TYR A 3 -4.42 -26.98 -2.53
N ILE A 4 -4.42 -27.66 -1.39
CA ILE A 4 -3.71 -28.93 -1.15
C ILE A 4 -4.69 -29.78 -0.33
N ASP A 5 -5.05 -30.98 -0.83
CA ASP A 5 -5.98 -31.91 -0.18
C ASP A 5 -7.27 -31.21 0.30
N ASN A 6 -7.92 -30.49 -0.60
CA ASN A 6 -9.13 -29.69 -0.35
C ASN A 6 -9.01 -28.58 0.71
N LYS A 7 -7.80 -28.26 1.17
CA LYS A 7 -7.54 -27.17 2.12
C LYS A 7 -6.86 -26.00 1.42
N PHE A 8 -7.28 -24.80 1.75
CA PHE A 8 -6.73 -23.58 1.15
C PHE A 8 -5.56 -23.02 1.96
N PHE A 9 -4.45 -22.74 1.27
CA PHE A 9 -3.22 -22.22 1.86
C PHE A 9 -2.80 -20.87 1.28
N ILE A 10 -2.39 -19.97 2.16
CA ILE A 10 -1.71 -18.70 1.81
C ILE A 10 -0.32 -18.74 2.41
N GLU A 11 0.72 -18.68 1.56
CA GLU A 11 2.13 -18.73 1.98
C GLU A 11 2.45 -19.89 2.94
N GLY A 12 1.90 -21.07 2.65
CA GLY A 12 2.09 -22.26 3.48
C GLY A 12 1.27 -22.30 4.78
N LYS A 13 0.45 -21.29 5.04
CA LYS A 13 -0.47 -21.27 6.19
C LYS A 13 -1.86 -21.72 5.77
N ASN A 14 -2.42 -22.70 6.48
CA ASN A 14 -3.79 -23.15 6.26
C ASN A 14 -4.78 -22.07 6.73
N ILE A 15 -5.74 -21.68 5.88
CA ILE A 15 -6.74 -20.66 6.19
C ILE A 15 -7.62 -21.06 7.38
N GLU A 16 -8.03 -22.32 7.50
CA GLU A 16 -8.82 -22.77 8.64
C GLU A 16 -8.10 -22.57 9.97
N SER A 17 -6.77 -22.77 10.01
CA SER A 17 -5.98 -22.51 11.21
C SER A 17 -5.89 -21.04 11.54
N LEU A 18 -5.86 -20.17 10.53
CA LEU A 18 -5.87 -18.72 10.71
C LEU A 18 -7.22 -18.24 11.22
N THR A 19 -8.34 -18.74 10.67
CA THR A 19 -9.67 -18.36 11.12
C THR A 19 -9.96 -18.83 12.55
N LYS A 20 -9.47 -20.01 12.95
CA LYS A 20 -9.53 -20.46 14.34
C LYS A 20 -8.75 -19.58 15.30
N LYS A 21 -7.63 -19.02 14.85
CA LYS A 21 -6.76 -18.16 15.66
C LYS A 21 -7.25 -16.73 15.76
N PHE A 22 -7.77 -16.17 14.65
CA PHE A 22 -8.07 -14.74 14.52
C PHE A 22 -9.56 -14.44 14.37
N ASN A 23 -10.41 -15.47 14.35
CA ASN A 23 -11.85 -15.41 14.09
C ASN A 23 -12.18 -14.93 12.65
N THR A 24 -13.47 -14.88 12.35
CA THR A 24 -14.02 -14.35 11.10
C THR A 24 -14.96 -13.18 11.40
N PRO A 25 -15.10 -12.19 10.49
CA PRO A 25 -14.45 -12.08 9.16
C PRO A 25 -12.95 -11.77 9.25
N LEU A 26 -12.14 -12.34 8.35
CA LEU A 26 -10.69 -12.19 8.34
C LEU A 26 -10.18 -11.83 6.93
N TYR A 27 -9.48 -10.71 6.81
CA TYR A 27 -8.76 -10.32 5.60
C TYR A 27 -7.33 -10.82 5.66
N CYS A 28 -6.94 -11.66 4.69
CA CYS A 28 -5.59 -12.22 4.60
C CYS A 28 -4.88 -11.68 3.35
N TYR A 29 -3.71 -11.09 3.54
CA TYR A 29 -2.89 -10.57 2.46
C TYR A 29 -1.59 -11.38 2.33
N SER A 30 -1.24 -11.75 1.10
CA SER A 30 0.03 -12.41 0.79
C SER A 30 1.10 -11.38 0.46
N TYR A 31 2.10 -11.29 1.31
CA TYR A 31 3.27 -10.43 1.06
C TYR A 31 4.07 -10.90 -0.16
N LYS A 32 4.23 -12.23 -0.31
CA LYS A 32 4.91 -12.81 -1.46
C LYS A 32 4.25 -12.39 -2.78
N ASN A 33 2.91 -12.48 -2.84
CA ASN A 33 2.16 -12.11 -4.04
C ASN A 33 2.27 -10.60 -4.33
N LEU A 34 2.18 -9.77 -3.28
CA LEU A 34 2.39 -8.32 -3.39
C LEU A 34 3.76 -8.00 -3.98
N ARG A 35 4.81 -8.62 -3.44
CA ARG A 35 6.19 -8.45 -3.89
C ARG A 35 6.37 -8.87 -5.35
N GLU A 36 5.89 -10.05 -5.72
CA GLU A 36 5.96 -10.57 -7.09
C GLU A 36 5.27 -9.63 -8.09
N ASN A 37 4.10 -9.12 -7.75
CA ASN A 37 3.37 -8.17 -8.58
C ASN A 37 4.16 -6.86 -8.77
N VAL A 38 4.73 -6.32 -7.69
CA VAL A 38 5.55 -5.11 -7.75
C VAL A 38 6.81 -5.32 -8.59
N GLU A 39 7.49 -6.45 -8.40
CA GLU A 39 8.70 -6.77 -9.15
C GLU A 39 8.41 -6.94 -10.65
N ASN A 40 7.32 -7.62 -11.00
CA ASN A 40 6.88 -7.78 -12.39
C ASN A 40 6.53 -6.42 -13.02
N PHE A 41 5.81 -5.57 -12.29
CA PHE A 41 5.50 -4.23 -12.76
C PHE A 41 6.77 -3.40 -12.98
N LYS A 42 7.73 -3.42 -12.05
CA LYS A 42 9.02 -2.75 -12.21
C LYS A 42 9.82 -3.24 -13.42
N LYS A 43 9.80 -4.55 -13.68
CA LYS A 43 10.47 -5.13 -14.86
C LYS A 43 9.89 -4.61 -16.18
N SER A 44 8.56 -4.44 -16.25
CA SER A 44 7.90 -3.92 -17.44
C SER A 44 8.29 -2.46 -17.78
N PHE A 45 8.70 -1.70 -16.75
CA PHE A 45 9.09 -0.29 -16.88
C PHE A 45 10.58 -0.03 -16.64
N LYS A 46 11.43 -1.07 -16.78
CA LYS A 46 12.87 -1.00 -16.43
C LYS A 46 13.64 0.12 -17.15
N GLU A 47 13.24 0.44 -18.38
CA GLU A 47 13.94 1.42 -19.23
C GLU A 47 13.70 2.86 -18.76
N ILE A 48 12.47 3.18 -18.36
CA ILE A 48 12.09 4.55 -17.96
C ILE A 48 12.21 4.78 -16.45
N ARG A 49 12.33 3.72 -15.63
CA ARG A 49 12.49 3.77 -14.18
C ARG A 49 11.52 4.74 -13.47
N PRO A 50 10.21 4.64 -13.68
CA PRO A 50 9.25 5.60 -13.13
C PRO A 50 9.17 5.53 -11.60
N LEU A 51 8.72 6.61 -10.97
CA LEU A 51 8.24 6.55 -9.60
C LEU A 51 6.90 5.83 -9.59
N ILE A 52 6.87 4.64 -8.98
CA ILE A 52 5.65 3.85 -8.81
C ILE A 52 5.05 4.19 -7.46
N CYS A 53 3.81 4.70 -7.45
CA CYS A 53 3.06 5.02 -6.24
C CYS A 53 1.93 4.01 -6.02
N PHE A 54 1.85 3.48 -4.81
CA PHE A 54 0.72 2.63 -4.39
C PHE A 54 -0.49 3.49 -4.07
N SER A 55 -1.65 3.16 -4.63
CA SER A 55 -2.90 3.86 -4.34
C SER A 55 -3.46 3.45 -2.97
N VAL A 56 -3.27 4.31 -1.97
CA VAL A 56 -3.54 4.02 -0.56
C VAL A 56 -5.04 3.82 -0.29
N LYS A 57 -5.91 4.44 -1.09
CA LYS A 57 -7.37 4.24 -0.99
C LYS A 57 -7.80 2.77 -1.09
N SER A 58 -7.02 1.92 -1.75
CA SER A 58 -7.30 0.49 -1.85
C SER A 58 -7.07 -0.26 -0.54
N ASN A 59 -6.07 0.17 0.24
CA ASN A 59 -5.78 -0.39 1.57
C ASN A 59 -4.82 0.52 2.35
N SER A 60 -5.33 1.22 3.36
CA SER A 60 -4.56 2.13 4.21
C SER A 60 -3.93 1.47 5.44
N ASN A 61 -3.92 0.13 5.54
CA ASN A 61 -3.32 -0.58 6.65
C ASN A 61 -1.82 -0.27 6.75
N ILE A 62 -1.41 0.25 7.91
CA ILE A 62 -0.03 0.71 8.14
C ILE A 62 0.99 -0.43 7.96
N SER A 63 0.64 -1.66 8.33
CA SER A 63 1.54 -2.82 8.14
C SER A 63 1.77 -3.10 6.66
N LEU A 64 0.71 -3.01 5.83
CA LEU A 64 0.84 -3.11 4.39
C LEU A 64 1.69 -1.96 3.82
N LEU A 65 1.43 -0.73 4.25
CA LEU A 65 2.20 0.44 3.79
C LEU A 65 3.69 0.35 4.17
N LYS A 66 4.03 -0.27 5.29
CA LYS A 66 5.43 -0.57 5.63
C LYS A 66 6.08 -1.53 4.62
N GLU A 67 5.34 -2.52 4.14
CA GLU A 67 5.84 -3.42 3.10
C GLU A 67 5.98 -2.70 1.74
N ILE A 68 5.02 -1.85 1.38
CA ILE A 68 5.10 -0.96 0.21
C ILE A 68 6.38 -0.09 0.26
N LYS A 69 6.67 0.50 1.43
CA LYS A 69 7.92 1.24 1.65
C LYS A 69 9.16 0.37 1.42
N LYS A 70 9.19 -0.86 1.98
CA LYS A 70 10.33 -1.79 1.79
C LYS A 70 10.57 -2.14 0.33
N LEU A 71 9.50 -2.21 -0.46
CA LEU A 71 9.57 -2.41 -1.90
C LEU A 71 10.02 -1.15 -2.68
N GLY A 72 10.27 -0.04 -1.98
CA GLY A 72 10.77 1.21 -2.56
C GLY A 72 9.74 2.04 -3.30
N LEU A 73 8.43 1.72 -3.15
CA LEU A 73 7.35 2.46 -3.77
C LEU A 73 7.05 3.77 -3.03
N GLY A 74 6.41 4.70 -3.74
CA GLY A 74 5.74 5.85 -3.19
C GLY A 74 4.29 5.56 -2.80
N ALA A 75 3.55 6.61 -2.45
CA ALA A 75 2.13 6.55 -2.15
C ALA A 75 1.35 7.58 -2.95
N ASP A 76 0.20 7.17 -3.47
CA ASP A 76 -0.84 8.06 -4.00
C ASP A 76 -1.98 8.09 -2.99
N VAL A 77 -2.20 9.26 -2.39
CA VAL A 77 -3.15 9.49 -1.31
C VAL A 77 -4.26 10.42 -1.75
N VAL A 78 -5.47 10.23 -1.22
CA VAL A 78 -6.65 11.05 -1.56
C VAL A 78 -7.28 11.71 -0.33
N SER A 79 -6.67 11.59 0.84
CA SER A 79 -7.12 12.22 2.08
C SER A 79 -5.97 12.48 3.05
N LYS A 80 -6.19 13.39 4.00
CA LYS A 80 -5.26 13.64 5.10
C LYS A 80 -4.97 12.39 5.92
N GLY A 81 -5.98 11.52 6.13
CA GLY A 81 -5.82 10.28 6.87
C GLY A 81 -4.87 9.31 6.18
N GLU A 82 -5.00 9.15 4.86
CA GLU A 82 -4.10 8.33 4.06
C GLU A 82 -2.67 8.91 4.01
N LEU A 83 -2.53 10.23 3.90
CA LEU A 83 -1.24 10.90 3.97
C LEU A 83 -0.57 10.64 5.33
N TYR A 84 -1.32 10.81 6.42
CA TYR A 84 -0.82 10.52 7.77
C TYR A 84 -0.38 9.05 7.92
N ALA A 85 -1.19 8.10 7.46
CA ALA A 85 -0.87 6.67 7.51
C ALA A 85 0.41 6.35 6.71
N SER A 86 0.56 6.94 5.52
CA SER A 86 1.73 6.78 4.66
C SER A 86 3.01 7.30 5.31
N LEU A 87 2.95 8.49 5.89
CA LEU A 87 4.07 9.09 6.64
C LEU A 87 4.41 8.25 7.88
N LYS A 88 3.40 7.79 8.63
CA LYS A 88 3.59 6.92 9.81
C LYS A 88 4.19 5.56 9.44
N ALA A 89 3.87 5.02 8.26
CA ALA A 89 4.51 3.83 7.72
C ALA A 89 5.98 4.07 7.31
N GLY A 90 6.40 5.33 7.22
CA GLY A 90 7.74 5.75 6.85
C GLY A 90 7.98 5.84 5.35
N ILE A 91 6.93 5.96 4.54
CA ILE A 91 7.08 6.24 3.11
C ILE A 91 7.73 7.63 2.96
N ASN A 92 8.74 7.70 2.10
CA ASN A 92 9.46 8.96 1.86
C ASN A 92 8.50 10.02 1.31
N LYS A 93 8.43 11.18 1.97
CA LYS A 93 7.58 12.30 1.56
C LYS A 93 7.80 12.74 0.12
N ASN A 94 9.04 12.65 -0.38
CA ASN A 94 9.38 12.95 -1.77
C ASN A 94 8.93 11.87 -2.77
N LYS A 95 8.17 10.88 -2.31
CA LYS A 95 7.51 9.85 -3.11
C LYS A 95 6.01 9.79 -2.81
N ILE A 96 5.43 10.85 -2.24
CA ILE A 96 4.00 10.92 -1.95
C ILE A 96 3.35 11.95 -2.86
N VAL A 97 2.29 11.52 -3.53
CA VAL A 97 1.43 12.34 -4.38
C VAL A 97 0.06 12.43 -3.72
N PHE A 98 -0.49 13.63 -3.59
CA PHE A 98 -1.84 13.84 -3.10
C PHE A 98 -2.78 14.13 -4.27
N SER A 99 -3.50 13.10 -4.70
CA SER A 99 -4.50 13.13 -5.75
C SER A 99 -5.91 13.37 -5.19
N GLY A 100 -6.93 13.19 -6.02
CA GLY A 100 -8.32 13.30 -5.64
C GLY A 100 -8.91 14.69 -5.82
N VAL A 101 -10.25 14.75 -5.99
CA VAL A 101 -11.00 15.97 -6.33
C VAL A 101 -11.63 16.68 -5.13
N GLY A 102 -11.69 16.02 -3.97
CA GLY A 102 -12.39 16.49 -2.77
C GLY A 102 -11.48 17.04 -1.67
N LYS A 103 -10.30 17.56 -2.01
CA LYS A 103 -9.38 18.11 -1.01
C LYS A 103 -9.96 19.35 -0.34
N THR A 104 -10.02 19.33 0.98
CA THR A 104 -10.35 20.51 1.78
C THR A 104 -9.12 21.41 1.95
N LYS A 105 -9.36 22.69 2.29
CA LYS A 105 -8.28 23.64 2.60
C LYS A 105 -7.33 23.08 3.67
N ASN A 106 -7.87 22.52 4.74
CA ASN A 106 -7.08 21.95 5.84
C ASN A 106 -6.20 20.76 5.39
N GLU A 107 -6.66 19.96 4.44
CA GLU A 107 -5.90 18.84 3.89
C GLU A 107 -4.74 19.33 3.02
N ILE A 108 -4.99 20.36 2.21
CA ILE A 108 -3.97 21.00 1.37
C ILE A 108 -2.90 21.65 2.26
N GLU A 109 -3.28 22.43 3.27
CA GLU A 109 -2.36 23.05 4.22
C GLU A 109 -1.50 22.01 4.94
N TYR A 110 -2.12 20.90 5.37
CA TYR A 110 -1.38 19.79 5.98
C TYR A 110 -0.36 19.18 5.01
N ALA A 111 -0.75 18.90 3.77
CA ALA A 111 0.12 18.31 2.76
C ALA A 111 1.32 19.23 2.42
N ILE A 112 1.08 20.55 2.27
CA ILE A 112 2.13 21.56 2.07
C ILE A 112 3.10 21.56 3.24
N LYS A 113 2.59 21.55 4.48
CA LYS A 113 3.41 21.51 5.71
C LYS A 113 4.29 20.25 5.77
N GLN A 114 3.81 19.12 5.26
CA GLN A 114 4.60 17.88 5.20
C GLN A 114 5.65 17.90 4.09
N LYS A 115 5.59 18.85 3.15
CA LYS A 115 6.52 18.99 2.01
C LYS A 115 6.57 17.68 1.19
N ILE A 116 5.41 17.15 0.81
CA ILE A 116 5.31 15.98 -0.07
C ILE A 116 5.70 16.33 -1.51
N LEU A 117 5.87 15.31 -2.37
CA LEU A 117 6.35 15.48 -3.73
C LEU A 117 5.42 16.35 -4.58
N LEU A 118 4.13 16.06 -4.56
CA LEU A 118 3.15 16.68 -5.46
C LEU A 118 1.76 16.72 -4.81
N ILE A 119 1.07 17.83 -5.01
CA ILE A 119 -0.38 17.95 -4.81
C ILE A 119 -0.97 18.20 -6.18
N ASN A 120 -1.79 17.26 -6.66
CA ASN A 120 -2.50 17.37 -7.92
C ASN A 120 -3.81 18.15 -7.69
N SER A 121 -3.98 19.28 -8.33
CA SER A 121 -5.19 20.14 -8.25
C SER A 121 -6.03 19.99 -9.51
#